data_13aad752c22f2c1b8f7e7ba0d4d2dfe8
#
_entry.id   13aad752c22f2c1b8f7e7ba0d4d2dfe8
#
_cell.length_a   1.000
_cell.length_b   1.000
_cell.length_c   1.000
_cell.angle_alpha   90.00
_cell.angle_beta   90.00
_cell.angle_gamma   90.00
#
_symmetry.space_group_name_H-M   'P 1'
#
loop_
_entity.id
_entity.type
_entity.pdbx_description
1 polymer ?
#
loop_
_entity_poly.entity_id
_entity_poly.type
_entity_poly.pdbx_seq_one_letter_code
_entity_poly.pdbx_strand_id
1 'polypeptide(L)'
;KVNDTHIEKLLIYFKLNKFAKSYLEIGCGEGIDIKYIVNNFNFIDIFAIDIGENIKKLSEKKEFDKVFFCRCDCLDLPFENERFDIVYSYGVFHHTKNFENAILEAKRVLNKGGMLIFYSYKKHANYFKSFGVGIETLLLKLFSKLSYNIVKLLCWFISPFILISFSYPAQILKFFGSKKKYKYFPLWWGKKPSDIIPDLTDRLYAPINIRFSEKQMYNQLLKVGFNKVKVHQTRDGLFCQVIK
;
A
#
# COMPACT_ATOMS: atom_id res chain seq x y z
N LYS A 1 16.47 10.44 -11.64
CA LYS A 1 16.18 9.01 -11.42
C LYS A 1 14.80 8.96 -10.80
N VAL A 2 13.84 8.51 -11.58
CA VAL A 2 12.45 8.32 -11.18
C VAL A 2 12.46 7.33 -10.01
N ASN A 3 11.99 7.77 -8.83
CA ASN A 3 11.67 6.82 -7.78
C ASN A 3 10.47 6.04 -8.29
N ASP A 4 10.63 4.73 -8.48
CA ASP A 4 9.52 3.85 -8.90
C ASP A 4 8.37 4.03 -7.91
N THR A 5 7.30 4.68 -8.35
CA THR A 5 6.09 4.87 -7.55
C THR A 5 5.43 3.51 -7.31
N HIS A 6 4.55 3.44 -6.30
CA HIS A 6 3.86 2.17 -6.03
C HIS A 6 2.94 1.80 -7.19
N ILE A 7 2.27 2.80 -7.78
CA ILE A 7 1.38 2.57 -8.92
C ILE A 7 2.13 2.08 -10.16
N GLU A 8 3.34 2.56 -10.45
CA GLU A 8 4.16 2.03 -11.54
C GLU A 8 4.43 0.54 -11.39
N LYS A 9 4.68 0.07 -10.16
CA LYS A 9 4.87 -1.36 -9.88
C LYS A 9 3.63 -2.19 -10.20
N LEU A 10 2.42 -1.66 -9.94
CA LEU A 10 1.18 -2.33 -10.30
C LEU A 10 0.91 -2.29 -11.80
N LEU A 11 1.27 -1.20 -12.47
CA LEU A 11 1.06 -1.03 -13.91
C LEU A 11 1.93 -1.97 -14.77
N ILE A 12 2.98 -2.56 -14.20
CA ILE A 12 3.74 -3.65 -14.84
C ILE A 12 2.85 -4.88 -15.08
N TYR A 13 1.89 -5.13 -14.16
CA TYR A 13 1.01 -6.30 -14.19
C TYR A 13 -0.36 -5.99 -14.77
N PHE A 14 -0.83 -4.76 -14.61
CA PHE A 14 -2.20 -4.36 -14.94
C PHE A 14 -2.19 -3.09 -15.78
N LYS A 15 -3.04 -3.06 -16.81
CA LYS A 15 -3.23 -1.88 -17.65
C LYS A 15 -4.45 -1.11 -17.19
N LEU A 16 -4.30 0.20 -17.00
CA LEU A 16 -5.44 1.07 -16.76
C LEU A 16 -6.28 1.22 -18.05
N ASN A 17 -7.58 1.40 -17.87
CA ASN A 17 -8.46 1.73 -18.97
C ASN A 17 -8.13 3.15 -19.49
N LYS A 18 -7.75 3.26 -20.76
CA LYS A 18 -7.39 4.53 -21.40
C LYS A 18 -8.59 5.50 -21.56
N PHE A 19 -9.79 4.98 -21.48
CA PHE A 19 -11.03 5.77 -21.59
C PHE A 19 -11.62 6.16 -20.25
N ALA A 20 -11.00 5.76 -19.14
CA ALA A 20 -11.40 6.15 -17.81
C ALA A 20 -11.28 7.66 -17.62
N LYS A 21 -12.33 8.26 -17.04
CA LYS A 21 -12.43 9.70 -16.81
C LYS A 21 -12.30 10.07 -15.34
N SER A 22 -12.66 9.15 -14.44
CA SER A 22 -12.70 9.38 -13.00
C SER A 22 -11.81 8.38 -12.24
N TYR A 23 -11.03 8.92 -11.31
CA TYR A 23 -10.04 8.18 -10.53
C TYR A 23 -10.18 8.50 -9.04
N LEU A 24 -10.14 7.48 -8.20
CA LEU A 24 -10.10 7.61 -6.76
C LEU A 24 -8.88 6.88 -6.20
N GLU A 25 -8.05 7.57 -5.44
CA GLU A 25 -7.00 6.96 -4.63
C GLU A 25 -7.45 6.85 -3.17
N ILE A 26 -7.49 5.63 -2.65
CA ILE A 26 -7.81 5.34 -1.25
C ILE A 26 -6.51 5.15 -0.47
N GLY A 27 -6.26 6.03 0.51
CA GLY A 27 -5.04 6.05 1.30
C GLY A 27 -3.86 6.68 0.55
N CYS A 28 -3.98 7.93 0.15
CA CYS A 28 -2.98 8.62 -0.66
C CYS A 28 -1.68 8.97 0.09
N GLY A 29 -1.65 8.84 1.42
CA GLY A 29 -0.46 9.04 2.25
C GLY A 29 0.22 10.39 1.97
N GLU A 30 1.47 10.36 1.50
CA GLU A 30 2.26 11.55 1.16
C GLU A 30 2.01 12.07 -0.28
N GLY A 31 1.07 11.46 -1.02
CA GLY A 31 0.68 11.88 -2.37
C GLY A 31 1.65 11.46 -3.48
N ILE A 32 2.49 10.45 -3.26
CA ILE A 32 3.50 10.00 -4.23
C ILE A 32 2.84 9.44 -5.49
N ASP A 33 1.86 8.55 -5.31
CA ASP A 33 1.17 7.90 -6.42
C ASP A 33 0.20 8.86 -7.12
N ILE A 34 -0.49 9.75 -6.35
CA ILE A 34 -1.33 10.79 -6.93
C ILE A 34 -0.54 11.75 -7.82
N LYS A 35 0.68 12.10 -7.42
CA LYS A 35 1.58 12.92 -8.25
C LYS A 35 1.92 12.24 -9.57
N TYR A 36 2.16 10.93 -9.54
CA TYR A 36 2.38 10.16 -10.76
C TYR A 36 1.13 10.17 -11.67
N ILE A 37 -0.06 9.98 -11.09
CA ILE A 37 -1.33 10.02 -11.82
C ILE A 37 -1.54 11.37 -12.50
N VAL A 38 -1.41 12.47 -11.77
CA VAL A 38 -1.59 13.84 -12.31
C VAL A 38 -0.65 14.12 -13.47
N ASN A 39 0.58 13.62 -13.41
CA ASN A 39 1.60 13.89 -14.41
C ASN A 39 1.53 12.98 -15.66
N ASN A 40 0.90 11.79 -15.55
CA ASN A 40 0.97 10.78 -16.61
C ASN A 40 -0.40 10.39 -17.19
N PHE A 41 -1.52 10.84 -16.58
CA PHE A 41 -2.87 10.50 -17.03
C PHE A 41 -3.77 11.74 -17.11
N ASN A 42 -4.69 11.72 -18.07
CA ASN A 42 -5.63 12.81 -18.31
C ASN A 42 -7.03 12.46 -17.78
N PHE A 43 -7.13 12.15 -16.46
CA PHE A 43 -8.44 12.02 -15.82
C PHE A 43 -9.11 13.40 -15.70
N ILE A 44 -10.43 13.42 -15.83
CA ILE A 44 -11.24 14.64 -15.64
C ILE A 44 -11.43 14.89 -14.16
N ASP A 45 -11.78 13.84 -13.43
CA ASP A 45 -12.05 13.89 -12.00
C ASP A 45 -11.00 13.02 -11.25
N ILE A 46 -10.19 13.63 -10.42
CA ILE A 46 -9.20 12.96 -9.60
C ILE A 46 -9.50 13.23 -8.14
N PHE A 47 -9.78 12.17 -7.39
CA PHE A 47 -10.02 12.21 -5.96
C PHE A 47 -8.96 11.42 -5.21
N ALA A 48 -8.56 11.93 -4.05
CA ALA A 48 -7.64 11.26 -3.15
C ALA A 48 -8.14 11.36 -1.72
N ILE A 49 -8.18 10.24 -1.03
CA ILE A 49 -8.62 10.19 0.37
C ILE A 49 -7.54 9.59 1.26
N ASP A 50 -7.54 10.04 2.50
CA ASP A 50 -6.74 9.45 3.58
C ASP A 50 -7.41 9.75 4.93
N ILE A 51 -7.17 8.92 5.93
CA ILE A 51 -7.62 9.16 7.30
C ILE A 51 -6.68 10.12 8.05
N GLY A 52 -5.45 10.26 7.58
CA GLY A 52 -4.39 11.09 8.17
C GLY A 52 -4.60 12.59 7.99
N GLU A 53 -3.92 13.37 8.81
CA GLU A 53 -4.02 14.85 8.79
C GLU A 53 -3.19 15.51 7.67
N ASN A 54 -2.28 14.77 7.06
CA ASN A 54 -1.45 15.23 5.94
C ASN A 54 -2.27 15.61 4.70
N ILE A 55 -3.52 15.13 4.58
CA ILE A 55 -4.41 15.44 3.48
C ILE A 55 -4.60 16.97 3.27
N LYS A 56 -4.67 17.72 4.39
CA LYS A 56 -4.75 19.19 4.33
C LYS A 56 -3.51 19.81 3.69
N LYS A 57 -2.33 19.32 4.07
CA LYS A 57 -1.06 19.82 3.50
C LYS A 57 -0.91 19.49 2.02
N LEU A 58 -1.49 18.36 1.58
CA LEU A 58 -1.50 17.98 0.17
C LEU A 58 -2.41 18.89 -0.65
N SER A 59 -3.61 19.20 -0.15
CA SER A 59 -4.57 20.06 -0.84
C SER A 59 -4.09 21.51 -1.03
N GLU A 60 -3.09 21.95 -0.27
CA GLU A 60 -2.49 23.29 -0.37
C GLU A 60 -1.35 23.37 -1.42
N LYS A 61 -0.92 22.23 -1.99
CA LYS A 61 0.17 22.20 -2.97
C LYS A 61 -0.34 22.44 -4.38
N LYS A 62 0.21 23.44 -5.07
CA LYS A 62 -0.12 23.80 -6.47
C LYS A 62 -0.02 22.65 -7.45
N GLU A 63 0.87 21.68 -7.20
CA GLU A 63 1.01 20.51 -8.07
C GLU A 63 -0.24 19.62 -8.08
N PHE A 64 -1.16 19.82 -7.13
CA PHE A 64 -2.39 19.06 -6.96
C PHE A 64 -3.66 19.87 -7.17
N ASP A 65 -3.62 21.02 -7.84
CA ASP A 65 -4.78 21.92 -8.08
C ASP A 65 -5.96 21.19 -8.76
N LYS A 66 -5.72 20.09 -9.47
CA LYS A 66 -6.75 19.27 -10.13
C LYS A 66 -7.26 18.11 -9.29
N VAL A 67 -6.79 17.95 -8.05
CA VAL A 67 -7.11 16.82 -7.18
C VAL A 67 -8.03 17.25 -6.07
N PHE A 68 -9.15 16.56 -5.92
CA PHE A 68 -10.05 16.73 -4.79
C PHE A 68 -9.63 15.85 -3.63
N PHE A 69 -9.15 16.45 -2.55
CA PHE A 69 -8.74 15.75 -1.35
C PHE A 69 -9.86 15.70 -0.32
N CYS A 70 -10.09 14.53 0.28
CA CYS A 70 -11.05 14.34 1.36
C CYS A 70 -10.45 13.52 2.50
N ARG A 71 -10.59 13.99 3.73
CA ARG A 71 -10.21 13.22 4.91
C ARG A 71 -11.39 12.35 5.33
N CYS A 72 -11.29 11.03 5.11
CA CYS A 72 -12.34 10.09 5.47
C CYS A 72 -11.78 8.67 5.70
N ASP A 73 -12.61 7.81 6.31
CA ASP A 73 -12.32 6.38 6.46
C ASP A 73 -12.74 5.63 5.18
N CYS A 74 -11.91 4.73 4.71
CA CYS A 74 -12.24 3.87 3.58
C CYS A 74 -13.34 2.85 3.86
N LEU A 75 -13.76 2.72 5.12
CA LEU A 75 -14.91 1.89 5.52
C LEU A 75 -16.26 2.60 5.33
N ASP A 76 -16.26 3.91 5.08
CA ASP A 76 -17.46 4.74 4.87
C ASP A 76 -17.09 5.89 3.92
N LEU A 77 -17.11 5.61 2.63
CA LEU A 77 -16.70 6.56 1.60
C LEU A 77 -17.82 7.59 1.33
N PRO A 78 -17.52 8.91 1.39
CA PRO A 78 -18.51 9.96 1.21
C PRO A 78 -18.85 10.22 -0.28
N PHE A 79 -18.93 9.17 -1.06
CA PHE A 79 -19.22 9.24 -2.48
C PHE A 79 -20.48 8.44 -2.83
N GLU A 80 -21.16 8.87 -3.87
CA GLU A 80 -22.31 8.15 -4.42
C GLU A 80 -21.90 6.80 -5.02
N ASN A 81 -22.88 5.93 -5.19
CA ASN A 81 -22.68 4.67 -5.90
C ASN A 81 -22.27 4.94 -7.35
N GLU A 82 -21.39 4.07 -7.89
CA GLU A 82 -21.04 4.11 -9.31
C GLU A 82 -20.49 5.47 -9.78
N ARG A 83 -19.54 6.03 -9.04
CA ARG A 83 -18.94 7.35 -9.27
C ARG A 83 -17.60 7.29 -10.03
N PHE A 84 -16.81 6.20 -9.87
CA PHE A 84 -15.44 6.14 -10.35
C PHE A 84 -15.21 5.01 -11.36
N ASP A 85 -14.45 5.31 -12.41
CA ASP A 85 -14.00 4.31 -13.38
C ASP A 85 -12.84 3.49 -12.85
N ILE A 86 -11.97 4.12 -12.07
CA ILE A 86 -10.81 3.47 -11.43
C ILE A 86 -10.77 3.84 -9.96
N VAL A 87 -10.66 2.80 -9.12
CA VAL A 87 -10.31 2.92 -7.70
C VAL A 87 -8.96 2.25 -7.49
N TYR A 88 -8.06 2.97 -6.86
CA TYR A 88 -6.71 2.52 -6.55
C TYR A 88 -6.44 2.58 -5.06
N SER A 89 -5.71 1.60 -4.52
CA SER A 89 -5.28 1.60 -3.12
C SER A 89 -3.98 0.83 -2.94
N TYR A 90 -3.01 1.42 -2.30
CA TYR A 90 -1.75 0.75 -2.01
C TYR A 90 -1.46 0.71 -0.51
N GLY A 91 -1.50 -0.50 0.07
CA GLY A 91 -1.10 -0.67 1.46
C GLY A 91 -2.15 -0.26 2.51
N VAL A 92 -3.43 -0.17 2.17
CA VAL A 92 -4.48 0.35 3.06
C VAL A 92 -5.42 -0.73 3.58
N PHE A 93 -6.07 -1.47 2.71
CA PHE A 93 -7.18 -2.36 3.08
C PHE A 93 -6.82 -3.40 4.14
N HIS A 94 -5.60 -3.91 4.13
CA HIS A 94 -5.15 -4.90 5.11
C HIS A 94 -4.82 -4.30 6.49
N HIS A 95 -4.86 -2.99 6.62
CA HIS A 95 -4.76 -2.26 7.90
C HIS A 95 -6.11 -1.83 8.45
N THR A 96 -7.21 -2.13 7.77
CA THR A 96 -8.57 -1.80 8.23
C THR A 96 -9.11 -2.82 9.22
N LYS A 97 -10.03 -2.38 10.09
CA LYS A 97 -10.73 -3.25 11.04
C LYS A 97 -11.61 -4.30 10.33
N ASN A 98 -12.07 -3.98 9.13
CA ASN A 98 -12.93 -4.85 8.33
C ASN A 98 -12.53 -4.78 6.85
N PHE A 99 -11.64 -5.68 6.44
CA PHE A 99 -11.17 -5.78 5.06
C PHE A 99 -12.31 -5.95 4.06
N GLU A 100 -13.30 -6.81 4.40
CA GLU A 100 -14.43 -7.10 3.52
C GLU A 100 -15.26 -5.84 3.27
N ASN A 101 -15.55 -5.07 4.32
CA ASN A 101 -16.30 -3.82 4.18
C ASN A 101 -15.54 -2.76 3.37
N ALA A 102 -14.21 -2.65 3.56
CA ALA A 102 -13.40 -1.72 2.76
C ALA A 102 -13.46 -2.05 1.26
N ILE A 103 -13.44 -3.35 0.91
CA ILE A 103 -13.58 -3.81 -0.48
C ILE A 103 -15.01 -3.61 -1.00
N LEU A 104 -16.05 -3.79 -0.16
CA LEU A 104 -17.43 -3.51 -0.50
C LEU A 104 -17.67 -2.02 -0.79
N GLU A 105 -17.11 -1.13 0.02
CA GLU A 105 -17.18 0.31 -0.22
C GLU A 105 -16.44 0.69 -1.52
N ALA A 106 -15.23 0.17 -1.74
CA ALA A 106 -14.52 0.38 -3.00
C ALA A 106 -15.34 -0.12 -4.21
N LYS A 107 -16.02 -1.28 -4.08
CA LYS A 107 -16.92 -1.81 -5.11
C LYS A 107 -18.16 -0.95 -5.30
N ARG A 108 -18.74 -0.42 -4.20
CA ARG A 108 -19.95 0.41 -4.25
C ARG A 108 -19.72 1.64 -5.11
N VAL A 109 -18.61 2.34 -4.88
CA VAL A 109 -18.28 3.59 -5.58
C VAL A 109 -17.76 3.38 -7.01
N LEU A 110 -17.37 2.15 -7.39
CA LEU A 110 -16.99 1.82 -8.76
C LEU A 110 -18.19 1.83 -9.71
N ASN A 111 -17.99 2.39 -10.89
CA ASN A 111 -18.91 2.28 -12.04
C ASN A 111 -19.06 0.81 -12.48
N LYS A 112 -20.14 0.49 -13.17
CA LYS A 112 -20.27 -0.80 -13.89
C LYS A 112 -19.15 -0.90 -14.93
N GLY A 113 -18.41 -2.00 -14.89
CA GLY A 113 -17.20 -2.16 -15.70
C GLY A 113 -15.96 -1.40 -15.18
N GLY A 114 -16.10 -0.67 -14.08
CA GLY A 114 -15.00 0.00 -13.40
C GLY A 114 -14.00 -0.96 -12.78
N MET A 115 -12.80 -0.49 -12.53
CA MET A 115 -11.64 -1.28 -12.11
C MET A 115 -11.16 -0.87 -10.73
N LEU A 116 -11.05 -1.85 -9.80
CA LEU A 116 -10.31 -1.70 -8.56
C LEU A 116 -8.93 -2.34 -8.71
N ILE A 117 -7.88 -1.60 -8.40
CA ILE A 117 -6.51 -2.08 -8.34
C ILE A 117 -5.95 -1.79 -6.96
N PHE A 118 -5.42 -2.81 -6.29
CA PHE A 118 -4.85 -2.61 -4.97
C PHE A 118 -3.70 -3.56 -4.64
N TYR A 119 -2.90 -3.15 -3.66
CA TYR A 119 -1.85 -3.96 -3.05
C TYR A 119 -2.22 -4.36 -1.63
N SER A 120 -1.92 -5.62 -1.27
CA SER A 120 -2.11 -6.13 0.09
C SER A 120 -0.95 -7.03 0.51
N TYR A 121 -0.73 -7.14 1.82
CA TYR A 121 0.29 -8.02 2.37
C TYR A 121 -0.07 -9.50 2.18
N LYS A 122 0.96 -10.30 1.86
CA LYS A 122 0.80 -11.75 1.70
C LYS A 122 1.22 -12.53 2.93
N LYS A 123 0.62 -13.69 3.12
CA LYS A 123 1.14 -14.73 4.02
C LYS A 123 2.44 -15.29 3.46
N HIS A 124 3.40 -15.50 4.32
CA HIS A 124 4.65 -16.15 3.97
C HIS A 124 4.54 -17.66 4.18
N ALA A 125 4.92 -18.45 3.18
CA ALA A 125 4.96 -19.91 3.29
C ALA A 125 6.21 -20.42 4.04
N ASN A 126 7.22 -19.57 4.25
CA ASN A 126 8.48 -19.96 4.89
C ASN A 126 8.40 -19.75 6.41
N TYR A 127 8.74 -20.79 7.19
CA TYR A 127 8.71 -20.79 8.65
C TYR A 127 9.48 -19.61 9.28
N PHE A 128 10.70 -19.33 8.82
CA PHE A 128 11.51 -18.21 9.32
C PHE A 128 10.87 -16.84 9.09
N LYS A 129 10.20 -16.65 7.94
CA LYS A 129 9.46 -15.42 7.67
C LYS A 129 8.19 -15.34 8.50
N SER A 130 7.52 -16.46 8.74
CA SER A 130 6.35 -16.51 9.62
C SER A 130 6.73 -16.22 11.08
N PHE A 131 7.88 -16.66 11.54
CA PHE A 131 8.43 -16.32 12.86
C PHE A 131 8.72 -14.81 12.97
N GLY A 132 9.36 -14.22 11.96
CA GLY A 132 9.57 -12.76 11.90
C GLY A 132 8.27 -11.96 11.94
N VAL A 133 7.22 -12.44 11.26
CA VAL A 133 5.86 -11.87 11.34
C VAL A 133 5.26 -12.02 12.73
N GLY A 134 5.54 -13.10 13.44
CA GLY A 134 5.13 -13.30 14.85
C GLY A 134 5.74 -12.25 15.78
N ILE A 135 7.04 -11.99 15.64
CA ILE A 135 7.75 -10.92 16.39
C ILE A 135 7.17 -9.55 16.02
N GLU A 136 6.98 -9.26 14.73
CA GLU A 136 6.35 -8.03 14.25
C GLU A 136 4.98 -7.84 14.90
N THR A 137 4.15 -8.88 14.95
CA THR A 137 2.81 -8.84 15.57
C THR A 137 2.87 -8.58 17.09
N LEU A 138 3.87 -9.13 17.78
CA LEU A 138 4.09 -8.86 19.20
C LEU A 138 4.49 -7.40 19.43
N LEU A 139 5.44 -6.90 18.63
CA LEU A 139 5.87 -5.51 18.70
C LEU A 139 4.74 -4.54 18.37
N LEU A 140 3.89 -4.88 17.40
CA LEU A 140 2.69 -4.10 17.08
C LEU A 140 1.76 -3.92 18.29
N LYS A 141 1.52 -5.00 19.05
CA LYS A 141 0.69 -4.93 20.27
C LYS A 141 1.29 -4.00 21.34
N LEU A 142 2.61 -3.91 21.41
CA LEU A 142 3.31 -3.04 22.35
C LEU A 142 3.31 -1.58 21.86
N PHE A 143 3.60 -1.36 20.60
CA PHE A 143 3.79 -0.03 20.03
C PHE A 143 2.49 0.66 19.59
N SER A 144 1.44 -0.11 19.27
CA SER A 144 0.13 0.46 18.89
C SER A 144 -0.55 1.30 19.97
N LYS A 145 -0.09 1.19 21.23
CA LYS A 145 -0.54 2.03 22.35
C LYS A 145 0.20 3.35 22.48
N LEU A 146 1.30 3.51 21.73
CA LEU A 146 2.14 4.71 21.75
C LEU A 146 1.68 5.68 20.65
N SER A 147 2.01 6.97 20.81
CA SER A 147 1.77 7.94 19.75
C SER A 147 2.68 7.69 18.53
N TYR A 148 2.23 8.07 17.35
CA TYR A 148 3.00 7.93 16.11
C TYR A 148 4.42 8.51 16.23
N ASN A 149 4.56 9.68 16.86
CA ASN A 149 5.85 10.34 17.02
C ASN A 149 6.80 9.55 17.92
N ILE A 150 6.29 8.90 18.97
CA ILE A 150 7.08 8.04 19.84
C ILE A 150 7.54 6.79 19.06
N VAL A 151 6.65 6.14 18.33
CA VAL A 151 7.00 4.96 17.51
C VAL A 151 8.04 5.35 16.46
N LYS A 152 7.87 6.48 15.79
CA LYS A 152 8.84 7.00 14.81
C LYS A 152 10.21 7.27 15.45
N LEU A 153 10.24 7.83 16.66
CA LEU A 153 11.47 8.06 17.42
C LEU A 153 12.15 6.73 17.77
N LEU A 154 11.40 5.75 18.23
CA LEU A 154 11.92 4.40 18.51
C LEU A 154 12.47 3.74 17.25
N CYS A 155 11.80 3.86 16.11
CA CYS A 155 12.29 3.39 14.83
C CYS A 155 13.62 4.05 14.45
N TRP A 156 13.80 5.34 14.80
CA TRP A 156 15.05 6.05 14.57
C TRP A 156 16.21 5.42 15.35
N PHE A 157 16.01 5.07 16.63
CA PHE A 157 17.01 4.39 17.45
C PHE A 157 17.28 2.94 17.01
N ILE A 158 16.27 2.23 16.52
CA ILE A 158 16.41 0.83 16.08
C ILE A 158 17.03 0.74 14.68
N SER A 159 16.83 1.76 13.84
CA SER A 159 17.24 1.72 12.43
C SER A 159 18.74 1.50 12.18
N PRO A 160 19.71 2.06 12.96
CA PRO A 160 21.12 1.75 12.77
C PRO A 160 21.44 0.27 13.00
N PHE A 161 20.81 -0.35 14.01
CA PHE A 161 20.98 -1.79 14.26
C PHE A 161 20.47 -2.64 13.08
N ILE A 162 19.29 -2.28 12.53
CA ILE A 162 18.72 -2.96 11.36
C ILE A 162 19.63 -2.79 10.13
N LEU A 163 20.17 -1.59 9.91
CA LEU A 163 21.08 -1.34 8.79
C LEU A 163 22.35 -2.20 8.90
N ILE A 164 22.97 -2.24 10.07
CA ILE A 164 24.19 -3.00 10.31
C ILE A 164 23.93 -4.51 10.21
N SER A 165 22.83 -5.00 10.80
CA SER A 165 22.55 -6.44 10.88
C SER A 165 21.98 -7.03 9.60
N PHE A 166 21.27 -6.24 8.80
CA PHE A 166 20.51 -6.77 7.65
C PHE A 166 20.79 -6.04 6.34
N SER A 167 20.73 -4.70 6.32
CA SER A 167 20.78 -3.95 5.06
C SER A 167 22.19 -3.92 4.48
N TYR A 168 23.22 -3.63 5.28
CA TYR A 168 24.60 -3.58 4.80
C TYR A 168 25.14 -4.96 4.39
N PRO A 169 24.96 -6.05 5.17
CA PRO A 169 25.30 -7.39 4.69
C PRO A 169 24.60 -7.76 3.37
N ALA A 170 23.33 -7.39 3.23
CA ALA A 170 22.61 -7.61 1.97
C ALA A 170 23.22 -6.84 0.80
N GLN A 171 23.63 -5.59 1.00
CA GLN A 171 24.27 -4.78 -0.03
C GLN A 171 25.67 -5.31 -0.40
N ILE A 172 26.45 -5.79 0.57
CA ILE A 172 27.73 -6.46 0.35
C ILE A 172 27.50 -7.70 -0.52
N LEU A 173 26.54 -8.57 -0.17
CA LEU A 173 26.19 -9.74 -0.99
C LEU A 173 25.74 -9.37 -2.39
N LYS A 174 25.03 -8.25 -2.55
CA LYS A 174 24.63 -7.73 -3.85
C LYS A 174 25.83 -7.29 -4.67
N PHE A 175 26.79 -6.60 -4.06
CA PHE A 175 28.02 -6.13 -4.71
C PHE A 175 28.86 -7.31 -5.21
N PHE A 176 29.01 -8.37 -4.44
CA PHE A 176 29.74 -9.59 -4.84
C PHE A 176 28.95 -10.51 -5.80
N GLY A 177 27.93 -9.99 -6.50
CA GLY A 177 27.26 -10.71 -7.57
C GLY A 177 26.35 -11.87 -7.14
N SER A 178 25.99 -11.95 -5.88
CA SER A 178 25.09 -12.98 -5.36
C SER A 178 23.71 -12.88 -6.00
N LYS A 179 23.45 -13.73 -7.02
CA LYS A 179 22.18 -13.77 -7.75
C LYS A 179 20.98 -13.95 -6.79
N LYS A 180 20.37 -12.83 -6.37
CA LYS A 180 19.13 -12.75 -5.58
C LYS A 180 19.22 -13.10 -4.08
N LYS A 181 20.30 -13.66 -3.52
CA LYS A 181 20.39 -14.03 -2.08
C LYS A 181 20.26 -12.82 -1.14
N TYR A 182 20.80 -11.66 -1.52
CA TYR A 182 20.68 -10.42 -0.75
C TYR A 182 19.22 -10.01 -0.48
N LYS A 183 18.30 -10.40 -1.36
CA LYS A 183 16.88 -10.11 -1.23
C LYS A 183 16.18 -10.90 -0.12
N TYR A 184 16.81 -11.87 0.51
CA TYR A 184 16.25 -12.58 1.67
C TYR A 184 16.39 -11.79 2.96
N PHE A 185 17.28 -10.80 3.01
CA PHE A 185 17.42 -9.93 4.16
C PHE A 185 16.25 -8.93 4.24
N PRO A 186 15.71 -8.70 5.46
CA PRO A 186 14.72 -7.64 5.67
C PRO A 186 15.35 -6.27 5.37
N LEU A 187 14.56 -5.36 4.81
CA LEU A 187 14.96 -3.97 4.53
C LEU A 187 16.31 -3.85 3.77
N TRP A 188 16.59 -4.80 2.89
CA TRP A 188 17.87 -4.92 2.16
C TRP A 188 18.23 -3.69 1.31
N TRP A 189 17.25 -2.85 0.98
CA TRP A 189 17.44 -1.62 0.19
C TRP A 189 17.93 -0.43 1.00
N GLY A 190 17.81 -0.46 2.35
CA GLY A 190 18.17 0.65 3.22
C GLY A 190 19.67 0.96 3.16
N LYS A 191 20.02 2.22 2.98
CA LYS A 191 21.39 2.73 3.00
C LYS A 191 21.64 3.63 4.20
N LYS A 192 20.61 4.30 4.67
CA LYS A 192 20.62 5.22 5.82
C LYS A 192 19.28 5.11 6.56
N PRO A 193 19.21 5.58 7.82
CA PRO A 193 17.99 5.50 8.63
C PRO A 193 16.74 6.03 7.91
N SER A 194 16.83 7.18 7.27
CA SER A 194 15.71 7.81 6.56
C SER A 194 15.08 6.95 5.44
N ASP A 195 15.81 5.95 4.93
CA ASP A 195 15.29 5.08 3.87
C ASP A 195 14.35 4.01 4.42
N ILE A 196 14.55 3.57 5.68
CA ILE A 196 13.82 2.44 6.28
C ILE A 196 12.83 2.86 7.36
N ILE A 197 13.00 4.04 7.97
CA ILE A 197 12.12 4.53 9.05
C ILE A 197 10.65 4.60 8.63
N PRO A 198 10.26 5.13 7.46
CA PRO A 198 8.86 5.17 7.06
C PRO A 198 8.22 3.78 7.03
N ASP A 199 8.86 2.81 6.34
CA ASP A 199 8.36 1.43 6.23
C ASP A 199 8.34 0.72 7.61
N LEU A 200 9.36 0.96 8.44
CA LEU A 200 9.43 0.38 9.77
C LEU A 200 8.36 0.99 10.70
N THR A 201 8.15 2.30 10.64
CA THR A 201 7.12 2.98 11.43
C THR A 201 5.73 2.50 11.05
N ASP A 202 5.44 2.42 9.75
CA ASP A 202 4.17 1.91 9.25
C ASP A 202 3.90 0.48 9.73
N ARG A 203 4.88 -0.39 9.64
CA ARG A 203 4.79 -1.78 10.12
C ARG A 203 4.57 -1.90 11.64
N LEU A 204 5.15 -1.01 12.45
CA LEU A 204 5.10 -1.08 13.90
C LEU A 204 3.98 -0.24 14.52
N TYR A 205 3.42 0.70 13.77
CA TYR A 205 2.34 1.56 14.25
C TYR A 205 0.94 1.06 13.85
N ALA A 206 0.81 0.41 12.68
CA ALA A 206 -0.49 -0.07 12.22
C ALA A 206 -1.03 -1.19 13.12
N PRO A 207 -2.10 -0.97 13.90
CA PRO A 207 -2.59 -1.92 14.91
C PRO A 207 -3.16 -3.20 14.29
N ILE A 208 -3.49 -3.16 13.03
CA ILE A 208 -4.08 -4.25 12.26
C ILE A 208 -3.19 -4.54 11.06
N ASN A 209 -2.87 -5.81 10.85
CA ASN A 209 -2.05 -6.25 9.74
C ASN A 209 -2.53 -7.62 9.25
N ILE A 210 -3.55 -7.60 8.39
CA ILE A 210 -4.15 -8.81 7.84
C ILE A 210 -3.32 -9.28 6.65
N ARG A 211 -2.98 -10.57 6.62
CA ARG A 211 -2.20 -11.18 5.55
C ARG A 211 -2.99 -12.30 4.88
N PHE A 212 -2.98 -12.33 3.56
CA PHE A 212 -3.69 -13.31 2.76
C PHE A 212 -2.72 -14.18 1.96
N SER A 213 -3.07 -15.46 1.74
CA SER A 213 -2.51 -16.20 0.62
C SER A 213 -3.21 -15.76 -0.67
N GLU A 214 -2.59 -16.05 -1.82
CA GLU A 214 -3.19 -15.74 -3.12
C GLU A 214 -4.61 -16.36 -3.25
N LYS A 215 -4.76 -17.63 -2.88
CA LYS A 215 -6.06 -18.33 -2.88
C LYS A 215 -7.08 -17.69 -1.94
N GLN A 216 -6.66 -17.28 -0.73
CA GLN A 216 -7.56 -16.60 0.21
C GLN A 216 -8.02 -15.26 -0.33
N MET A 217 -7.11 -14.45 -0.89
CA MET A 217 -7.45 -13.16 -1.49
C MET A 217 -8.42 -13.34 -2.66
N TYR A 218 -8.13 -14.27 -3.56
CA TYR A 218 -9.01 -14.59 -4.69
C TYR A 218 -10.43 -14.95 -4.23
N ASN A 219 -10.55 -15.84 -3.24
CA ASN A 219 -11.84 -16.26 -2.70
C ASN A 219 -12.58 -15.11 -2.00
N GLN A 220 -11.88 -14.23 -1.27
CA GLN A 220 -12.50 -13.06 -0.65
C GLN A 220 -13.08 -12.11 -1.70
N LEU A 221 -12.36 -11.88 -2.78
CA LEU A 221 -12.84 -11.00 -3.86
C LEU A 221 -14.04 -11.59 -4.60
N LEU A 222 -14.07 -12.91 -4.80
CA LEU A 222 -15.27 -13.60 -5.34
C LEU A 222 -16.46 -13.50 -4.38
N LYS A 223 -16.24 -13.69 -3.07
CA LYS A 223 -17.28 -13.57 -2.03
C LYS A 223 -17.93 -12.18 -2.02
N VAL A 224 -17.15 -11.14 -2.24
CA VAL A 224 -17.65 -9.76 -2.37
C VAL A 224 -18.43 -9.55 -3.69
N GLY A 225 -18.40 -10.53 -4.58
CA GLY A 225 -19.18 -10.54 -5.84
C GLY A 225 -18.46 -9.87 -7.01
N PHE A 226 -17.14 -9.91 -7.07
CA PHE A 226 -16.41 -9.59 -8.29
C PHE A 226 -16.32 -10.83 -9.20
N ASN A 227 -16.57 -10.65 -10.48
CA ASN A 227 -16.57 -11.75 -11.45
C ASN A 227 -15.22 -11.89 -12.20
N LYS A 228 -14.50 -10.79 -12.37
CA LYS A 228 -13.21 -10.76 -13.06
C LYS A 228 -12.11 -10.42 -12.06
N VAL A 229 -11.52 -11.45 -11.46
CA VAL A 229 -10.51 -11.33 -10.41
C VAL A 229 -9.16 -11.77 -10.95
N LYS A 230 -8.15 -10.91 -10.79
CA LYS A 230 -6.74 -11.23 -11.04
C LYS A 230 -5.97 -10.94 -9.76
N VAL A 231 -5.29 -11.96 -9.24
CA VAL A 231 -4.37 -11.83 -8.11
C VAL A 231 -3.00 -12.24 -8.60
N HIS A 232 -2.04 -11.36 -8.46
CA HIS A 232 -0.66 -11.62 -8.86
C HIS A 232 0.23 -11.60 -7.62
N GLN A 233 0.78 -12.77 -7.27
CA GLN A 233 1.68 -12.88 -6.14
C GLN A 233 3.07 -12.40 -6.51
N THR A 234 3.51 -11.34 -5.87
CA THR A 234 4.87 -10.84 -5.97
C THR A 234 5.71 -11.31 -4.78
N ARG A 235 6.97 -10.94 -4.77
CA ARG A 235 7.84 -11.20 -3.63
C ARG A 235 7.31 -10.52 -2.35
N ASP A 236 6.83 -9.29 -2.45
CA ASP A 236 6.56 -8.41 -1.31
C ASP A 236 5.09 -8.44 -0.88
N GLY A 237 4.17 -8.83 -1.77
CA GLY A 237 2.74 -8.88 -1.47
C GLY A 237 1.90 -9.43 -2.60
N LEU A 238 0.62 -9.12 -2.55
CA LEU A 238 -0.38 -9.48 -3.55
C LEU A 238 -0.80 -8.21 -4.31
N PHE A 239 -0.65 -8.22 -5.61
CA PHE A 239 -1.22 -7.22 -6.50
C PHE A 239 -2.53 -7.75 -7.04
N CYS A 240 -3.61 -6.99 -6.83
CA CYS A 240 -4.96 -7.39 -7.15
C CYS A 240 -5.59 -6.43 -8.16
N GLN A 241 -6.27 -6.98 -9.15
CA GLN A 241 -7.14 -6.25 -10.07
C GLN A 241 -8.47 -6.95 -10.16
N VAL A 242 -9.56 -6.20 -9.99
CA VAL A 242 -10.91 -6.69 -10.17
C VAL A 242 -11.73 -5.69 -11.00
N ILE A 243 -12.74 -6.22 -11.71
CA ILE A 243 -13.69 -5.42 -12.51
C ILE A 243 -15.08 -5.68 -11.95
N LYS A 244 -15.83 -4.58 -11.72
CA LYS A 244 -17.22 -4.62 -11.26
C LYS A 244 -18.17 -4.98 -12.40
#